data_9074081c6fabd731bf4932833ebeb8a1
#
_entry.id   9074081c6fabd731bf4932833ebeb8a1
#
_cell.length_a   1.000
_cell.length_b   1.000
_cell.length_c   1.000
_cell.angle_alpha   90.00
_cell.angle_beta   90.00
_cell.angle_gamma   90.00
#
_symmetry.space_group_name_H-M   'P 1'
#
loop_
_entity.id
_entity.type
_entity.pdbx_description
1 polymer ?
#
loop_
_entity_poly.entity_id
_entity_poly.type
_entity_poly.pdbx_seq_one_letter_code
_entity_poly.pdbx_strand_id
1 'polypeptide(L)'
;MPSSFEKYLILLSSALLFDKKIKIKMNKLIIDAANKEIFLMIISSDKVYNICFENSKINYEKLMILIINFLNSKNLKIGDISTIFVNRGPGSFAGIRNAISLVKGLYVSKEIDYYCYSFKDFVNIKNIKYEDIPYLCNKFMIKKNLNKPFYN
;
A
#
# COMPACT_ATOMS: atom_id res chain seq x y z
N MET A 1 -10.97 -43.26 7.71
CA MET A 1 -9.54 -42.93 7.76
C MET A 1 -9.25 -41.81 6.76
N PRO A 2 -8.53 -40.78 7.14
CA PRO A 2 -8.14 -39.75 6.19
C PRO A 2 -7.21 -40.29 5.11
N SER A 3 -7.39 -39.88 3.87
CA SER A 3 -6.52 -40.23 2.75
C SER A 3 -5.08 -39.79 3.00
N SER A 4 -4.11 -40.36 2.28
CA SER A 4 -2.71 -39.90 2.37
C SER A 4 -2.54 -38.43 2.00
N PHE A 5 -3.40 -37.92 1.12
CA PHE A 5 -3.47 -36.51 0.72
C PHE A 5 -3.96 -35.62 1.88
N GLU A 6 -5.01 -36.03 2.59
CA GLU A 6 -5.52 -35.31 3.76
C GLU A 6 -4.51 -35.27 4.90
N LYS A 7 -3.78 -36.37 5.14
CA LYS A 7 -2.66 -36.40 6.10
C LYS A 7 -1.55 -35.42 5.71
N TYR A 8 -1.25 -35.32 4.41
CA TYR A 8 -0.25 -34.41 3.91
C TYR A 8 -0.67 -32.94 4.08
N LEU A 9 -1.94 -32.61 3.82
CA LEU A 9 -2.50 -31.29 4.06
C LEU A 9 -2.48 -30.90 5.55
N ILE A 10 -2.80 -31.84 6.44
CA ILE A 10 -2.76 -31.61 7.89
C ILE A 10 -1.32 -31.38 8.34
N LEU A 11 -0.35 -32.14 7.84
CA LEU A 11 1.07 -31.96 8.12
C LEU A 11 1.59 -30.63 7.61
N LEU A 12 1.21 -30.21 6.39
CA LEU A 12 1.54 -28.89 5.84
C LEU A 12 0.93 -27.77 6.67
N SER A 13 -0.33 -27.87 7.06
CA SER A 13 -0.97 -26.85 7.89
C SER A 13 -0.35 -26.77 9.28
N SER A 14 0.01 -27.91 9.89
CA SER A 14 0.71 -27.93 11.18
C SER A 14 2.15 -27.40 11.07
N ALA A 15 2.88 -27.70 9.99
CA ALA A 15 4.20 -27.15 9.72
C ALA A 15 4.14 -25.64 9.50
N LEU A 16 3.12 -25.14 8.79
CA LEU A 16 2.86 -23.71 8.59
C LEU A 16 2.48 -23.00 9.90
N LEU A 17 1.76 -23.67 10.80
CA LEU A 17 1.44 -23.17 12.14
C LEU A 17 2.63 -23.24 13.09
N PHE A 18 3.53 -24.21 12.93
CA PHE A 18 4.76 -24.33 13.70
C PHE A 18 5.83 -23.33 13.27
N ASP A 19 5.84 -22.93 12.00
CA ASP A 19 6.73 -21.89 11.52
C ASP A 19 6.13 -20.53 11.86
N LYS A 20 6.19 -20.16 13.16
CA LYS A 20 5.79 -18.83 13.69
C LYS A 20 6.50 -17.66 13.01
N LYS A 21 7.35 -17.92 12.01
CA LYS A 21 8.06 -16.94 11.20
C LYS A 21 7.32 -16.54 9.92
N ILE A 22 6.25 -17.24 9.51
CA ILE A 22 5.39 -16.75 8.43
C ILE A 22 4.44 -15.71 9.04
N LYS A 23 4.98 -14.54 9.32
CA LYS A 23 4.21 -13.36 9.65
C LYS A 23 3.41 -13.00 8.40
N ILE A 24 2.12 -13.29 8.39
CA ILE A 24 1.23 -12.82 7.32
C ILE A 24 1.32 -11.30 7.32
N LYS A 25 1.91 -10.74 6.27
CA LYS A 25 2.00 -9.30 6.10
C LYS A 25 0.59 -8.79 5.81
N MET A 26 -0.02 -8.12 6.76
CA MET A 26 -1.37 -7.55 6.61
C MET A 26 -1.38 -6.03 6.59
N ASN A 27 -0.23 -5.39 6.72
CA ASN A 27 -0.14 -3.94 6.73
C ASN A 27 -0.21 -3.39 5.31
N LYS A 28 -1.05 -2.39 5.12
CA LYS A 28 -1.21 -1.66 3.86
C LYS A 28 -0.72 -0.24 4.04
N LEU A 29 -0.09 0.30 3.03
CA LEU A 29 0.36 1.69 3.01
C LEU A 29 -0.40 2.45 1.92
N ILE A 30 -0.96 3.59 2.27
CA ILE A 30 -1.56 4.53 1.31
C ILE A 30 -0.64 5.73 1.19
N ILE A 31 -0.37 6.14 -0.04
CA ILE A 31 0.44 7.31 -0.38
C ILE A 31 -0.39 8.22 -1.28
N ASP A 32 -0.63 9.43 -0.85
CA ASP A 32 -1.23 10.47 -1.67
C ASP A 32 -0.34 11.70 -1.69
N ALA A 33 0.36 11.90 -2.78
CA ALA A 33 1.20 13.07 -3.05
C ALA A 33 0.64 13.94 -4.18
N ALA A 34 -0.65 13.80 -4.49
CA ALA A 34 -1.32 14.53 -5.56
C ALA A 34 -1.83 15.92 -5.13
N ASN A 35 -2.05 16.12 -3.85
CA ASN A 35 -2.66 17.32 -3.28
C ASN A 35 -1.63 18.32 -2.72
N LYS A 36 -2.11 19.34 -1.99
CA LYS A 36 -1.24 20.32 -1.32
C LYS A 36 -0.40 19.72 -0.20
N GLU A 37 -0.83 18.58 0.31
CA GLU A 37 -0.12 17.82 1.33
C GLU A 37 0.22 16.44 0.81
N ILE A 38 1.33 15.90 1.28
CA ILE A 38 1.66 14.49 1.15
C ILE A 38 0.98 13.79 2.31
N PHE A 39 0.03 12.93 2.01
CA PHE A 39 -0.69 12.14 3.00
C PHE A 39 -0.18 10.69 2.98
N LEU A 40 0.14 10.16 4.15
CA LEU A 40 0.53 8.79 4.35
C LEU A 40 -0.40 8.13 5.37
N MET A 41 -0.84 6.92 5.09
CA MET A 41 -1.66 6.14 6.00
C MET A 41 -1.18 4.69 6.05
N ILE A 42 -1.07 4.15 7.27
CA ILE A 42 -0.82 2.73 7.51
C ILE A 42 -2.10 2.11 8.03
N ILE A 43 -2.57 1.06 7.35
CA ILE A 43 -3.71 0.25 7.79
C ILE A 43 -3.16 -1.10 8.24
N SER A 44 -3.23 -1.34 9.53
CA SER A 44 -2.94 -2.64 10.16
C SER A 44 -4.24 -3.39 10.46
N SER A 45 -4.14 -4.63 10.93
CA SER A 45 -5.32 -5.45 11.23
C SER A 45 -6.29 -4.82 12.22
N ASP A 46 -5.79 -4.05 13.18
CA ASP A 46 -6.53 -3.49 14.31
C ASP A 46 -6.42 -1.96 14.44
N LYS A 47 -5.49 -1.33 13.71
CA LYS A 47 -5.18 0.10 13.86
C LYS A 47 -4.93 0.78 12.54
N VAL A 48 -5.28 2.06 12.51
CA VAL A 48 -5.01 2.96 11.38
C VAL A 48 -4.21 4.14 11.89
N TYR A 49 -3.12 4.46 11.21
CA TYR A 49 -2.26 5.61 11.51
C TYR A 49 -2.15 6.48 10.28
N ASN A 50 -2.11 7.80 10.46
CA ASN A 50 -1.87 8.71 9.35
C ASN A 50 -0.95 9.86 9.74
N ILE A 51 -0.34 10.49 8.74
CA ILE A 51 0.50 11.67 8.88
C ILE A 51 0.45 12.47 7.58
N CYS A 52 0.57 13.79 7.70
CA CYS A 52 0.65 14.72 6.57
C CYS A 52 1.95 15.50 6.61
N PHE A 53 2.45 15.83 5.42
CA PHE A 53 3.59 16.73 5.21
C PHE A 53 3.21 17.73 4.11
N GLU A 54 3.81 18.90 4.14
CA GLU A 54 3.68 19.85 3.03
C GLU A 54 4.18 19.20 1.73
N ASN A 55 3.44 19.34 0.63
CA ASN A 55 3.87 18.87 -0.68
C ASN A 55 4.85 19.87 -1.30
N SER A 56 6.06 19.87 -0.78
CA SER A 56 7.18 20.71 -1.23
C SER A 56 8.22 19.86 -1.94
N LYS A 57 9.09 20.52 -2.74
CA LYS A 57 10.19 19.84 -3.42
C LYS A 57 11.06 19.04 -2.45
N ILE A 58 11.36 19.59 -1.29
CA ILE A 58 12.17 18.91 -0.25
C ILE A 58 11.48 17.61 0.21
N ASN A 59 10.17 17.65 0.45
CA ASN A 59 9.43 16.52 1.00
C ASN A 59 9.20 15.41 -0.04
N TYR A 60 8.80 15.73 -1.27
CA TYR A 60 8.59 14.64 -2.24
C TYR A 60 9.92 14.03 -2.73
N GLU A 61 11.03 14.76 -2.72
CA GLU A 61 12.37 14.18 -2.98
C GLU A 61 12.84 13.26 -1.85
N LYS A 62 12.36 13.47 -0.62
CA LYS A 62 12.66 12.65 0.56
C LYS A 62 11.54 11.68 0.92
N LEU A 63 10.62 11.40 0.01
CA LEU A 63 9.41 10.62 0.30
C LEU A 63 9.72 9.26 0.94
N MET A 64 10.74 8.55 0.45
CA MET A 64 11.14 7.26 1.03
C MET A 64 11.58 7.40 2.49
N ILE A 65 12.33 8.45 2.83
CA ILE A 65 12.77 8.73 4.20
C ILE A 65 11.57 9.03 5.10
N LEU A 66 10.62 9.83 4.60
CA LEU A 66 9.39 10.15 5.33
C LEU A 66 8.58 8.89 5.64
N ILE A 67 8.46 7.99 4.66
CA ILE A 67 7.77 6.70 4.83
C ILE A 67 8.49 5.82 5.85
N ILE A 68 9.80 5.66 5.75
CA ILE A 68 10.59 4.85 6.69
C ILE A 68 10.45 5.38 8.11
N ASN A 69 10.57 6.69 8.31
CA ASN A 69 10.43 7.31 9.62
C ASN A 69 9.02 7.10 10.19
N PHE A 70 8.00 7.25 9.36
CA PHE A 70 6.62 7.01 9.78
C PHE A 70 6.40 5.54 10.18
N LEU A 71 6.87 4.58 9.38
CA LEU A 71 6.78 3.15 9.70
C LEU A 71 7.53 2.84 11.00
N ASN A 72 8.76 3.33 11.15
CA ASN A 72 9.58 3.10 12.35
C ASN A 72 8.92 3.65 13.61
N SER A 73 8.21 4.78 13.51
CA SER A 73 7.45 5.36 14.64
C SER A 73 6.32 4.46 15.12
N LYS A 74 5.92 3.50 14.30
CA LYS A 74 4.88 2.49 14.61
C LYS A 74 5.46 1.08 14.78
N ASN A 75 6.77 0.98 15.00
CA ASN A 75 7.50 -0.29 15.10
C ASN A 75 7.34 -1.21 13.89
N LEU A 76 7.21 -0.62 12.70
CA LEU A 76 7.10 -1.31 11.41
C LEU A 76 8.31 -1.01 10.54
N LYS A 77 8.62 -1.95 9.66
CA LYS A 77 9.62 -1.81 8.60
C LYS A 77 8.93 -1.88 7.24
N ILE A 78 9.60 -1.41 6.20
CA ILE A 78 9.07 -1.49 4.83
C ILE A 78 8.76 -2.95 4.42
N GLY A 79 9.55 -3.90 4.90
CA GLY A 79 9.30 -5.33 4.69
C GLY A 79 8.03 -5.87 5.34
N ASP A 80 7.41 -5.13 6.25
CA ASP A 80 6.14 -5.50 6.91
C ASP A 80 4.92 -5.06 6.10
N ILE A 81 5.10 -4.28 5.03
CA ILE A 81 4.03 -3.82 4.15
C ILE A 81 3.74 -4.88 3.10
N SER A 82 2.47 -5.28 2.99
CA SER A 82 2.01 -6.24 1.98
C SER A 82 1.69 -5.58 0.65
N THR A 83 1.07 -4.40 0.69
CA THR A 83 0.53 -3.73 -0.49
C THR A 83 0.57 -2.23 -0.30
N ILE A 84 0.85 -1.51 -1.37
CA ILE A 84 0.84 -0.05 -1.39
C ILE A 84 -0.25 0.44 -2.34
N PHE A 85 -1.00 1.44 -1.90
CA PHE A 85 -2.00 2.15 -2.70
C PHE A 85 -1.50 3.57 -2.91
N VAL A 86 -1.30 3.98 -4.15
CA VAL A 86 -0.76 5.29 -4.49
C VAL A 86 -1.73 6.07 -5.36
N ASN A 87 -2.00 7.32 -5.00
CA ASN A 87 -2.83 8.21 -5.80
C ASN A 87 -2.07 8.61 -7.09
N ARG A 88 -2.64 8.24 -8.24
CA ARG A 88 -2.11 8.56 -9.56
C ARG A 88 -2.57 9.92 -10.11
N GLY A 89 -3.32 10.67 -9.33
CA GLY A 89 -3.84 12.00 -9.70
C GLY A 89 -5.34 12.03 -10.01
N PRO A 90 -5.81 13.13 -10.57
CA PRO A 90 -5.05 14.32 -11.00
C PRO A 90 -4.50 15.15 -9.85
N GLY A 91 -3.44 15.92 -10.09
CA GLY A 91 -2.85 16.81 -9.09
C GLY A 91 -1.40 17.17 -9.36
N SER A 92 -0.62 17.31 -8.30
CA SER A 92 0.80 17.66 -8.36
C SER A 92 1.60 16.71 -9.24
N PHE A 93 2.11 17.20 -10.36
CA PHE A 93 2.91 16.43 -11.30
C PHE A 93 4.14 15.80 -10.62
N ALA A 94 4.91 16.61 -9.90
CA ALA A 94 6.13 16.17 -9.25
C ALA A 94 5.84 15.18 -8.10
N GLY A 95 4.82 15.46 -7.28
CA GLY A 95 4.41 14.58 -6.19
C GLY A 95 3.96 13.20 -6.70
N ILE A 96 3.08 13.18 -7.68
CA ILE A 96 2.58 11.94 -8.31
C ILE A 96 3.73 11.14 -8.92
N ARG A 97 4.59 11.79 -9.71
CA ARG A 97 5.71 11.14 -10.38
C ARG A 97 6.69 10.50 -9.39
N ASN A 98 7.04 11.24 -8.33
CA ASN A 98 7.94 10.71 -7.29
C ASN A 98 7.31 9.53 -6.54
N ALA A 99 6.05 9.64 -6.15
CA ALA A 99 5.35 8.56 -5.46
C ALA A 99 5.24 7.28 -6.31
N ILE A 100 4.87 7.40 -7.58
CA ILE A 100 4.75 6.26 -8.49
C ILE A 100 6.13 5.64 -8.76
N SER A 101 7.17 6.43 -8.98
CA SER A 101 8.54 5.93 -9.17
C SER A 101 9.02 5.15 -7.96
N LEU A 102 8.71 5.65 -6.76
CA LEU A 102 9.06 4.99 -5.50
C LEU A 102 8.38 3.62 -5.37
N VAL A 103 7.08 3.53 -5.61
CA VAL A 103 6.35 2.24 -5.46
C VAL A 103 6.78 1.23 -6.51
N LYS A 104 7.12 1.67 -7.73
CA LYS A 104 7.72 0.80 -8.75
C LYS A 104 9.08 0.26 -8.30
N GLY A 105 9.91 1.10 -7.71
CA GLY A 105 11.20 0.69 -7.14
C GLY A 105 11.02 -0.33 -6.01
N LEU A 106 10.06 -0.15 -5.14
CA LEU A 106 9.73 -1.10 -4.08
C LEU A 106 9.18 -2.42 -4.62
N TYR A 107 8.39 -2.39 -5.67
CA TYR A 107 7.94 -3.61 -6.35
C TYR A 107 9.11 -4.42 -6.90
N VAL A 108 10.04 -3.77 -7.60
CA VAL A 108 11.21 -4.44 -8.20
C VAL A 108 12.18 -4.96 -7.13
N SER A 109 12.44 -4.17 -6.08
CA SER A 109 13.47 -4.49 -5.08
C SER A 109 12.97 -5.33 -3.91
N LYS A 110 11.71 -5.22 -3.54
CA LYS A 110 11.11 -5.83 -2.34
C LYS A 110 9.89 -6.70 -2.63
N GLU A 111 9.47 -6.80 -3.89
CA GLU A 111 8.28 -7.54 -4.32
C GLU A 111 6.99 -7.10 -3.59
N ILE A 112 6.90 -5.78 -3.28
CA ILE A 112 5.70 -5.20 -2.68
C ILE A 112 4.75 -4.79 -3.81
N ASP A 113 3.60 -5.44 -3.89
CA ASP A 113 2.56 -5.11 -4.86
C ASP A 113 2.00 -3.70 -4.61
N TYR A 114 1.58 -3.03 -5.67
CA TYR A 114 0.96 -1.71 -5.57
C TYR A 114 -0.23 -1.55 -6.50
N TYR A 115 -1.13 -0.64 -6.12
CA TYR A 115 -2.26 -0.19 -6.92
C TYR A 115 -2.16 1.32 -7.12
N CYS A 116 -2.23 1.76 -8.38
CA CYS A 116 -2.36 3.17 -8.72
C CYS A 116 -3.84 3.50 -8.87
N TYR A 117 -4.39 4.26 -7.93
CA TYR A 117 -5.80 4.67 -7.96
C TYR A 117 -5.94 6.17 -8.23
N SER A 118 -7.11 6.55 -8.70
CA SER A 118 -7.62 7.91 -8.68
C SER A 118 -9.00 7.91 -8.00
N PHE A 119 -9.34 8.94 -7.25
CA PHE A 119 -10.70 9.06 -6.72
C PHE A 119 -11.75 9.09 -7.83
N LYS A 120 -11.37 9.50 -9.06
CA LYS A 120 -12.24 9.46 -10.25
C LYS A 120 -12.54 8.04 -10.74
N ASP A 121 -11.74 7.05 -10.36
CA ASP A 121 -12.00 5.64 -10.69
C ASP A 121 -13.23 5.10 -9.96
N PHE A 122 -13.59 5.69 -8.83
CA PHE A 122 -14.66 5.22 -7.95
C PHE A 122 -15.99 5.93 -8.26
N VAL A 123 -16.55 5.60 -9.40
CA VAL A 123 -17.78 6.24 -9.93
C VAL A 123 -18.96 6.00 -8.98
N ASN A 124 -19.75 7.07 -8.75
CA ASN A 124 -20.95 7.07 -7.90
C ASN A 124 -20.71 6.80 -6.40
N ILE A 125 -19.47 6.83 -5.93
CA ILE A 125 -19.15 6.77 -4.50
C ILE A 125 -18.95 8.19 -3.99
N LYS A 126 -19.68 8.56 -2.93
CA LYS A 126 -19.56 9.85 -2.24
C LYS A 126 -18.82 9.70 -0.92
N ASN A 127 -18.13 10.78 -0.50
CA ASN A 127 -17.46 10.84 0.81
C ASN A 127 -16.48 9.68 1.06
N ILE A 128 -15.62 9.41 0.07
CA ILE A 128 -14.61 8.35 0.15
C ILE A 128 -13.58 8.72 1.22
N LYS A 129 -13.35 7.81 2.15
CA LYS A 129 -12.27 7.89 3.13
C LYS A 129 -11.06 7.11 2.63
N TYR A 130 -9.86 7.48 3.07
CA TYR A 130 -8.65 6.76 2.68
C TYR A 130 -8.69 5.29 3.12
N GLU A 131 -9.30 4.97 4.26
CA GLU A 131 -9.49 3.60 4.73
C GLU A 131 -10.29 2.72 3.76
N ASP A 132 -11.14 3.33 2.92
CA ASP A 132 -11.97 2.63 1.95
C ASP A 132 -11.20 2.24 0.68
N ILE A 133 -10.05 2.86 0.42
CA ILE A 133 -9.28 2.69 -0.83
C ILE A 133 -8.96 1.23 -1.13
N PRO A 134 -8.44 0.41 -0.20
CA PRO A 134 -8.16 -1.00 -0.50
C PRO A 134 -9.38 -1.77 -0.97
N TYR A 135 -10.52 -1.57 -0.32
CA TYR A 135 -11.79 -2.19 -0.70
C TYR A 135 -12.27 -1.69 -2.07
N LEU A 136 -12.20 -0.37 -2.30
CA LEU A 136 -12.64 0.23 -3.56
C LEU A 136 -11.77 -0.18 -4.74
N CYS A 137 -10.46 -0.29 -4.56
CA CYS A 137 -9.56 -0.81 -5.59
C CYS A 137 -9.94 -2.23 -6.02
N ASN A 138 -10.32 -3.08 -5.06
CA ASN A 138 -10.80 -4.42 -5.34
C ASN A 138 -12.17 -4.40 -6.05
N LYS A 139 -13.13 -3.64 -5.51
CA LYS A 139 -14.48 -3.52 -6.06
C LYS A 139 -14.50 -3.01 -7.50
N PHE A 140 -13.70 -2.01 -7.82
CA PHE A 140 -13.60 -1.42 -9.15
C PHE A 140 -12.55 -2.10 -10.05
N MET A 141 -12.01 -3.23 -9.62
CA MET A 141 -11.06 -4.05 -10.37
C MET A 141 -9.85 -3.27 -10.89
N ILE A 142 -9.29 -2.39 -10.05
CA ILE A 142 -8.04 -1.70 -10.36
C ILE A 142 -6.94 -2.75 -10.51
N LYS A 143 -6.19 -2.67 -11.62
CA LYS A 143 -5.14 -3.64 -11.90
C LYS A 143 -3.91 -3.40 -11.03
N LYS A 144 -3.43 -4.49 -10.44
CA LYS A 144 -2.21 -4.53 -9.65
C LYS A 144 -0.97 -4.27 -10.51
N ASN A 145 -0.04 -3.52 -9.97
CA ASN A 145 1.28 -3.24 -10.57
C ASN A 145 1.21 -2.57 -11.96
N LEU A 146 0.11 -1.88 -12.23
CA LEU A 146 -0.09 -1.13 -13.47
C LEU A 146 0.04 0.36 -13.19
N ASN A 147 0.89 1.01 -13.96
CA ASN A 147 1.23 2.40 -13.82
C ASN A 147 0.61 3.22 -14.97
N LYS A 148 -0.39 4.02 -14.65
CA LYS A 148 -1.00 5.00 -15.56
C LYS A 148 -1.21 6.31 -14.79
N PRO A 149 -0.20 7.20 -14.75
CA PRO A 149 -0.39 8.51 -14.13
C PRO A 149 -1.48 9.31 -14.84
N PHE A 150 -2.22 10.09 -14.06
CA PHE A 150 -3.28 10.95 -14.55
C PHE A 150 -2.90 12.40 -14.24
N TYR A 151 -2.48 13.10 -15.28
CA TYR A 151 -2.16 14.53 -15.21
C TYR A 151 -3.31 15.35 -15.81
N ASN A 152 -3.52 16.56 -15.30
CA ASN A 152 -4.43 17.53 -15.90
C ASN A 152 -3.77 18.20 -17.10
#